data_890881a8bd45c3a194fd414b53591a01
#
_entry.id   890881a8bd45c3a194fd414b53591a01
#
_cell.length_a   1.000
_cell.length_b   1.000
_cell.length_c   1.000
_cell.angle_alpha   90.00
_cell.angle_beta   90.00
_cell.angle_gamma   90.00
#
_symmetry.space_group_name_H-M   'P 1'
#
loop_
_entity.id
_entity.type
_entity.pdbx_description
1 polymer ?
#
loop_
_entity_poly.entity_id
_entity_poly.type
_entity_poly.pdbx_seq_one_letter_code
_entity_poly.pdbx_strand_id
1 'polypeptide(L)'
;DLTTAISRGDQGIDTYGPLISAISADPILRERKLIAEPWDVAGYGLGEFPHPWREWNDAYRDATRQFWLADSARGHSNGVSDLARRIAGSHDIFYFRGPTSSINFVTAHDGFTLHDLVSYNDKHNDVNGEDNRDGTDANRSWNVGAEGDTDDVDIRAKREQLKKSILATVMLSSGVPMMTMGDENSRSQLGSNNAYSFSPNHEWNSRENFGGGWALSWDSDDEREDLVETVAALSRIRATYMVDAAEQFFTGEVDQGTKRKDLAWFDRNGLEMTTHNWQDSSLRYLAFSIEATHNQGLFVVLNSDHVQHQFTLPNQTWGNSFRTVFDSTARINEFSPSLKKPSDSISVEAMSVQVWLINRS
;
A
#
# COMPACT_ATOMS: atom_id res chain seq x y z
N ASP A 1 -16.21 2.58 10.99
CA ASP A 1 -17.12 2.60 9.85
C ASP A 1 -18.04 3.81 9.94
N LEU A 2 -18.12 4.60 8.84
CA LEU A 2 -18.97 5.81 8.74
C LEU A 2 -18.83 6.78 9.94
N THR A 3 -17.61 7.08 10.38
CA THR A 3 -17.39 7.94 11.56
C THR A 3 -17.98 9.34 11.38
N THR A 4 -18.10 9.81 10.15
CA THR A 4 -18.79 11.04 9.79
C THR A 4 -20.27 11.05 10.18
N ALA A 5 -20.92 9.90 10.30
CA ALA A 5 -22.31 9.80 10.75
C ALA A 5 -22.50 10.24 12.21
N ILE A 6 -21.51 10.05 13.08
CA ILE A 6 -21.53 10.50 14.48
C ILE A 6 -20.93 11.90 14.69
N SER A 7 -20.41 12.52 13.63
CA SER A 7 -19.84 13.87 13.62
C SER A 7 -20.66 14.85 12.77
N ARG A 8 -21.93 14.57 12.53
CA ARG A 8 -22.83 15.48 11.78
C ARG A 8 -23.29 16.65 12.63
N GLY A 9 -23.07 17.85 12.12
CA GLY A 9 -23.60 19.10 12.64
C GLY A 9 -24.57 19.76 11.66
N ASP A 10 -25.12 20.92 12.04
CA ASP A 10 -26.09 21.69 11.23
C ASP A 10 -25.51 22.15 9.88
N GLN A 11 -24.18 22.26 9.77
CA GLN A 11 -23.50 22.78 8.58
C GLN A 11 -22.71 21.67 7.83
N GLY A 12 -22.92 20.40 8.14
CA GLY A 12 -22.19 19.28 7.57
C GLY A 12 -21.41 18.48 8.61
N ILE A 13 -20.22 18.00 8.26
CA ILE A 13 -19.36 17.25 9.19
C ILE A 13 -18.75 18.22 10.21
N ASP A 14 -18.90 17.90 11.50
CA ASP A 14 -18.28 18.60 12.63
C ASP A 14 -17.42 17.61 13.41
N THR A 15 -16.15 17.50 13.03
CA THR A 15 -15.18 16.61 13.65
C THR A 15 -14.77 17.03 15.06
N TYR A 16 -15.20 18.24 15.51
CA TYR A 16 -15.07 18.75 16.88
C TYR A 16 -16.40 18.75 17.63
N GLY A 17 -17.44 18.17 17.05
CA GLY A 17 -18.78 18.07 17.66
C GLY A 17 -18.77 17.34 19.02
N PRO A 18 -19.87 17.44 19.76
CA PRO A 18 -19.93 17.00 21.15
C PRO A 18 -19.52 15.56 21.37
N LEU A 19 -19.92 14.64 20.47
CA LEU A 19 -19.61 13.20 20.64
C LEU A 19 -18.14 12.90 20.37
N ILE A 20 -17.57 13.43 19.29
CA ILE A 20 -16.14 13.26 18.97
C ILE A 20 -15.28 13.88 20.08
N SER A 21 -15.64 15.06 20.56
CA SER A 21 -14.95 15.72 21.67
C SER A 21 -15.05 14.92 22.97
N ALA A 22 -16.22 14.35 23.30
CA ALA A 22 -16.40 13.52 24.46
C ALA A 22 -15.56 12.24 24.41
N ILE A 23 -15.54 11.55 23.26
CA ILE A 23 -14.71 10.35 23.06
C ILE A 23 -13.21 10.72 23.18
N SER A 24 -12.79 11.81 22.57
CA SER A 24 -11.38 12.26 22.60
C SER A 24 -10.91 12.69 24.01
N ALA A 25 -11.83 13.19 24.84
CA ALA A 25 -11.52 13.63 26.21
C ALA A 25 -11.70 12.53 27.27
N ASP A 26 -12.40 11.45 26.96
CA ASP A 26 -12.64 10.36 27.91
C ASP A 26 -11.31 9.69 28.32
N PRO A 27 -11.01 9.55 29.63
CA PRO A 27 -9.73 9.05 30.10
C PRO A 27 -9.43 7.59 29.74
N ILE A 28 -10.45 6.82 29.38
CA ILE A 28 -10.30 5.43 28.94
C ILE A 28 -10.21 5.35 27.43
N LEU A 29 -11.11 6.02 26.71
CA LEU A 29 -11.21 5.92 25.26
C LEU A 29 -10.04 6.60 24.55
N ARG A 30 -9.56 7.75 25.02
CA ARG A 30 -8.42 8.46 24.40
C ARG A 30 -7.13 7.65 24.37
N GLU A 31 -6.99 6.66 25.28
CA GLU A 31 -5.84 5.75 25.32
C GLU A 31 -6.02 4.52 24.38
N ARG A 32 -7.11 4.48 23.64
CA ARG A 32 -7.39 3.41 22.67
C ARG A 32 -7.01 3.85 21.26
N LYS A 33 -6.98 2.90 20.35
CA LYS A 33 -6.79 3.17 18.92
C LYS A 33 -8.11 3.69 18.35
N LEU A 34 -8.29 5.00 18.34
CA LEU A 34 -9.43 5.66 17.71
C LEU A 34 -9.10 5.84 16.23
N ILE A 35 -9.84 5.17 15.36
CA ILE A 35 -9.63 5.18 13.92
C ILE A 35 -10.95 5.56 13.27
N ALA A 36 -10.94 6.64 12.50
CA ALA A 36 -12.09 7.09 11.74
C ALA A 36 -12.04 6.60 10.30
N GLU A 37 -13.15 6.14 9.80
CA GLU A 37 -13.46 6.20 8.38
C GLU A 37 -14.07 7.58 8.12
N PRO A 38 -13.33 8.49 7.46
CA PRO A 38 -13.65 9.91 7.45
C PRO A 38 -14.59 10.32 6.32
N TRP A 39 -15.46 9.45 5.86
CA TRP A 39 -16.46 9.71 4.82
C TRP A 39 -17.77 8.97 5.05
N ASP A 40 -18.82 9.43 4.40
CA ASP A 40 -20.09 8.75 4.19
C ASP A 40 -20.82 9.37 2.99
N VAL A 41 -22.08 8.97 2.77
CA VAL A 41 -22.93 9.51 1.69
C VAL A 41 -23.20 11.03 1.79
N ALA A 42 -22.97 11.64 2.95
CA ALA A 42 -23.25 13.06 3.21
C ALA A 42 -22.00 13.93 3.23
N GLY A 43 -20.78 13.36 3.25
CA GLY A 43 -19.59 14.18 3.28
C GLY A 43 -18.27 13.44 3.36
N TYR A 44 -17.20 14.22 3.29
CA TYR A 44 -15.81 13.78 3.26
C TYR A 44 -14.98 14.67 4.20
N GLY A 45 -14.31 14.09 5.18
CA GLY A 45 -13.57 14.80 6.23
C GLY A 45 -12.17 14.24 6.49
N LEU A 46 -11.49 13.69 5.45
CA LEU A 46 -10.13 13.23 5.58
C LEU A 46 -9.17 14.36 5.99
N GLY A 47 -8.40 14.14 7.04
CA GLY A 47 -7.48 15.14 7.60
C GLY A 47 -8.09 16.04 8.66
N GLU A 48 -9.39 15.94 8.94
CA GLU A 48 -10.13 16.89 9.79
C GLU A 48 -10.36 16.42 11.23
N PHE A 49 -10.19 15.12 11.52
CA PHE A 49 -10.44 14.60 12.87
C PHE A 49 -9.36 15.07 13.86
N PRO A 50 -9.74 15.37 15.13
CA PRO A 50 -8.80 15.83 16.14
C PRO A 50 -7.87 14.70 16.64
N HIS A 51 -6.76 15.07 17.29
CA HIS A 51 -6.00 14.13 18.10
C HIS A 51 -6.89 13.59 19.25
N PRO A 52 -6.83 12.25 19.58
CA PRO A 52 -5.89 11.23 19.14
C PRO A 52 -6.37 10.35 17.96
N TRP A 53 -7.39 10.77 17.23
CA TRP A 53 -7.93 10.00 16.12
C TRP A 53 -6.91 9.81 14.99
N ARG A 54 -6.93 8.63 14.40
CA ARG A 54 -6.28 8.29 13.14
C ARG A 54 -7.34 8.11 12.08
N GLU A 55 -6.98 8.22 10.83
CA GLU A 55 -7.95 8.19 9.74
C GLU A 55 -7.55 7.22 8.64
N TRP A 56 -8.50 6.47 8.14
CA TRP A 56 -8.31 5.72 6.90
C TRP A 56 -8.01 6.68 5.77
N ASN A 57 -6.87 6.51 5.14
CA ASN A 57 -6.39 7.40 4.08
C ASN A 57 -6.72 6.80 2.70
N ASP A 58 -7.88 7.17 2.15
CA ASP A 58 -8.28 6.74 0.81
C ASP A 58 -7.43 7.37 -0.29
N ALA A 59 -6.85 8.55 -0.07
CA ALA A 59 -5.88 9.14 -1.00
C ALA A 59 -4.62 8.25 -1.13
N TYR A 60 -4.19 7.59 -0.04
CA TYR A 60 -3.13 6.58 -0.08
C TYR A 60 -3.56 5.35 -0.88
N ARG A 61 -4.74 4.82 -0.59
CA ARG A 61 -5.34 3.68 -1.30
C ARG A 61 -5.36 3.93 -2.81
N ASP A 62 -5.91 5.08 -3.17
CA ASP A 62 -6.14 5.44 -4.56
C ASP A 62 -4.84 5.67 -5.33
N ALA A 63 -3.86 6.36 -4.74
CA ALA A 63 -2.54 6.56 -5.36
C ALA A 63 -1.79 5.23 -5.55
N THR A 64 -1.87 4.32 -4.58
CA THR A 64 -1.22 3.00 -4.67
C THR A 64 -1.87 2.13 -5.74
N ARG A 65 -3.20 2.04 -5.76
CA ARG A 65 -3.94 1.30 -6.79
C ARG A 65 -3.75 1.92 -8.18
N GLN A 66 -3.70 3.25 -8.28
CA GLN A 66 -3.44 3.94 -9.54
C GLN A 66 -2.09 3.56 -10.11
N PHE A 67 -1.02 3.65 -9.30
CA PHE A 67 0.34 3.36 -9.73
C PHE A 67 0.54 1.90 -10.16
N TRP A 68 0.06 0.95 -9.37
CA TRP A 68 0.30 -0.47 -9.63
C TRP A 68 -0.66 -1.08 -10.65
N LEU A 69 -1.91 -0.67 -10.66
CA LEU A 69 -3.00 -1.37 -11.35
C LEU A 69 -3.63 -0.52 -12.46
N ALA A 70 -4.24 0.62 -12.13
CA ALA A 70 -5.03 1.37 -13.10
C ALA A 70 -4.19 1.97 -14.24
N ASP A 71 -2.99 2.47 -13.95
CA ASP A 71 -2.07 2.96 -14.98
C ASP A 71 -1.55 1.80 -15.84
N SER A 72 -1.30 0.64 -15.24
CA SER A 72 -0.89 -0.57 -15.94
C SER A 72 -1.98 -1.08 -16.87
N ALA A 73 -3.23 -1.15 -16.41
CA ALA A 73 -4.36 -1.56 -17.24
C ALA A 73 -4.59 -0.66 -18.46
N ARG A 74 -4.32 0.64 -18.32
CA ARG A 74 -4.51 1.64 -19.40
C ARG A 74 -3.31 1.80 -20.30
N GLY A 75 -2.14 1.27 -19.93
CA GLY A 75 -0.90 1.44 -20.67
C GLY A 75 -0.33 2.87 -20.66
N HIS A 76 -0.74 3.70 -19.69
CA HIS A 76 -0.21 5.04 -19.47
C HIS A 76 -0.03 5.33 -17.99
N SER A 77 0.66 6.41 -17.64
CA SER A 77 0.88 6.86 -16.27
C SER A 77 0.35 8.27 -16.04
N ASN A 78 0.01 8.56 -14.77
CA ASN A 78 -0.25 9.91 -14.27
C ASN A 78 0.98 10.51 -13.56
N GLY A 79 2.14 9.87 -13.69
CA GLY A 79 3.35 10.21 -12.96
C GLY A 79 3.39 9.60 -11.57
N VAL A 80 4.46 9.91 -10.84
CA VAL A 80 4.77 9.26 -9.55
C VAL A 80 4.62 10.19 -8.34
N SER A 81 4.33 11.47 -8.57
CA SER A 81 4.34 12.49 -7.51
C SER A 81 3.30 12.25 -6.43
N ASP A 82 2.12 11.73 -6.79
CA ASP A 82 1.07 11.47 -5.81
C ASP A 82 1.45 10.30 -4.91
N LEU A 83 1.87 9.18 -5.48
CA LEU A 83 2.36 8.04 -4.69
C LEU A 83 3.54 8.44 -3.79
N ALA A 84 4.48 9.25 -4.28
CA ALA A 84 5.60 9.73 -3.47
C ALA A 84 5.14 10.51 -2.22
N ARG A 85 4.15 11.41 -2.35
CA ARG A 85 3.55 12.09 -1.19
C ARG A 85 2.92 11.11 -0.21
N ARG A 86 2.25 10.08 -0.71
CA ARG A 86 1.61 9.06 0.14
C ARG A 86 2.66 8.23 0.89
N ILE A 87 3.71 7.78 0.21
CA ILE A 87 4.84 7.06 0.81
C ILE A 87 5.53 7.92 1.88
N ALA A 88 5.69 9.22 1.65
CA ALA A 88 6.30 10.15 2.60
C ALA A 88 5.39 10.51 3.80
N GLY A 89 4.20 9.92 3.93
CA GLY A 89 3.31 10.08 5.09
C GLY A 89 2.16 11.05 4.92
N SER A 90 1.84 11.45 3.67
CA SER A 90 0.69 12.34 3.37
C SER A 90 0.71 13.66 4.17
N HIS A 91 1.87 14.32 4.19
CA HIS A 91 2.07 15.59 4.92
C HIS A 91 1.06 16.67 4.52
N ASP A 92 0.64 16.71 3.25
CA ASP A 92 -0.38 17.63 2.73
C ASP A 92 -1.76 17.47 3.40
N ILE A 93 -2.02 16.31 4.01
CA ILE A 93 -3.28 15.98 4.69
C ILE A 93 -3.10 16.07 6.22
N PHE A 94 -2.00 15.53 6.76
CA PHE A 94 -1.84 15.30 8.20
C PHE A 94 -0.76 16.17 8.86
N TYR A 95 -0.34 17.26 8.25
CA TYR A 95 0.83 18.03 8.68
C TYR A 95 0.81 18.51 10.14
N PHE A 96 -0.38 18.77 10.70
CA PHE A 96 -0.50 19.17 12.11
C PHE A 96 -0.42 18.02 13.12
N ARG A 97 -0.60 16.77 12.67
CA ARG A 97 -0.79 15.62 13.57
C ARG A 97 0.28 14.53 13.41
N GLY A 98 1.08 14.62 12.38
CA GLY A 98 2.13 13.64 12.08
C GLY A 98 1.66 12.44 11.23
N PRO A 99 2.62 11.67 10.68
CA PRO A 99 2.34 10.61 9.73
C PRO A 99 1.54 9.45 10.33
N THR A 100 1.62 9.22 11.65
CA THR A 100 0.84 8.17 12.31
C THR A 100 -0.66 8.44 12.35
N SER A 101 -1.11 9.64 11.98
CA SER A 101 -2.54 9.93 11.77
C SER A 101 -3.09 9.26 10.52
N SER A 102 -2.22 8.93 9.56
CA SER A 102 -2.58 8.21 8.34
C SER A 102 -2.61 6.71 8.57
N ILE A 103 -3.76 6.08 8.40
CA ILE A 103 -3.89 4.62 8.25
C ILE A 103 -3.79 4.32 6.76
N ASN A 104 -2.64 3.77 6.35
CA ASN A 104 -2.34 3.44 4.96
C ASN A 104 -2.89 2.06 4.62
N PHE A 105 -3.74 1.97 3.63
CA PHE A 105 -4.34 0.70 3.20
C PHE A 105 -4.54 0.68 1.69
N VAL A 106 -4.78 -0.51 1.16
CA VAL A 106 -5.18 -0.73 -0.24
C VAL A 106 -6.50 -1.47 -0.33
N THR A 107 -6.86 -2.18 0.75
CA THR A 107 -8.10 -2.96 0.90
C THR A 107 -8.72 -2.66 2.25
N ALA A 108 -10.03 -2.76 2.34
CA ALA A 108 -10.82 -2.59 3.55
C ALA A 108 -11.99 -3.59 3.58
N HIS A 109 -12.97 -3.39 4.47
CA HIS A 109 -14.18 -4.22 4.51
C HIS A 109 -15.04 -4.02 3.25
N ASP A 110 -15.04 -2.81 2.68
CA ASP A 110 -15.63 -2.48 1.39
C ASP A 110 -14.58 -2.50 0.28
N GLY A 111 -15.04 -2.80 -0.94
CA GLY A 111 -14.19 -2.89 -2.11
C GLY A 111 -13.62 -4.30 -2.33
N PHE A 112 -12.79 -4.43 -3.35
CA PHE A 112 -12.12 -5.68 -3.66
C PHE A 112 -11.10 -6.06 -2.59
N THR A 113 -10.95 -7.38 -2.35
CA THR A 113 -9.81 -7.95 -1.63
C THR A 113 -8.51 -7.73 -2.42
N LEU A 114 -7.36 -7.98 -1.81
CA LEU A 114 -6.07 -7.87 -2.52
C LEU A 114 -5.99 -8.82 -3.72
N HIS A 115 -6.54 -10.03 -3.59
CA HIS A 115 -6.62 -10.98 -4.70
C HIS A 115 -7.56 -10.48 -5.81
N ASP A 116 -8.74 -9.98 -5.45
CA ASP A 116 -9.72 -9.50 -6.42
C ASP A 116 -9.24 -8.24 -7.15
N LEU A 117 -8.45 -7.37 -6.50
CA LEU A 117 -7.83 -6.20 -7.13
C LEU A 117 -6.94 -6.55 -8.32
N VAL A 118 -6.31 -7.72 -8.32
CA VAL A 118 -5.44 -8.19 -9.41
C VAL A 118 -6.11 -9.23 -10.30
N SER A 119 -7.38 -9.55 -10.04
CA SER A 119 -8.11 -10.61 -10.75
C SER A 119 -9.39 -10.14 -11.45
N TYR A 120 -9.94 -8.98 -11.06
CA TYR A 120 -11.19 -8.48 -11.60
C TYR A 120 -11.08 -7.02 -12.04
N ASN A 121 -11.60 -6.71 -13.22
CA ASN A 121 -11.81 -5.33 -13.66
C ASN A 121 -13.17 -4.83 -13.22
N ASP A 122 -14.19 -5.67 -13.34
CA ASP A 122 -15.57 -5.33 -13.06
C ASP A 122 -16.06 -5.95 -11.74
N LYS A 123 -16.97 -5.27 -11.06
CA LYS A 123 -17.61 -5.80 -9.86
C LYS A 123 -18.62 -6.89 -10.19
N HIS A 124 -18.73 -7.89 -9.33
CA HIS A 124 -19.66 -9.01 -9.41
C HIS A 124 -20.49 -9.10 -8.12
N ASN A 125 -21.47 -8.20 -7.97
CA ASN A 125 -22.30 -8.07 -6.75
C ASN A 125 -23.71 -8.64 -6.93
N ASP A 126 -23.95 -9.48 -7.92
CA ASP A 126 -25.28 -10.06 -8.19
C ASP A 126 -25.84 -10.82 -6.99
N VAL A 127 -24.95 -11.42 -6.20
CA VAL A 127 -25.30 -12.25 -5.05
C VAL A 127 -25.85 -11.47 -3.84
N ASN A 128 -25.69 -10.16 -3.79
CA ASN A 128 -26.21 -9.35 -2.67
C ASN A 128 -27.68 -8.93 -2.88
N GLY A 129 -28.30 -9.31 -4.00
CA GLY A 129 -29.70 -9.03 -4.32
C GLY A 129 -29.96 -7.62 -4.88
N GLU A 130 -28.91 -6.88 -5.23
CA GLU A 130 -28.99 -5.50 -5.75
C GLU A 130 -28.79 -5.43 -7.28
N ASP A 131 -28.83 -6.55 -7.97
CA ASP A 131 -28.65 -6.66 -9.44
C ASP A 131 -27.35 -5.98 -9.91
N ASN A 132 -26.25 -6.17 -9.19
CA ASN A 132 -24.93 -5.58 -9.45
C ASN A 132 -24.90 -4.03 -9.47
N ARG A 133 -25.94 -3.36 -8.93
CA ARG A 133 -26.01 -1.89 -8.87
C ARG A 133 -25.20 -1.30 -7.74
N ASP A 134 -25.05 -2.06 -6.66
CA ASP A 134 -24.36 -1.63 -5.45
C ASP A 134 -22.85 -1.76 -5.58
N GLY A 135 -22.09 -1.09 -4.68
CA GLY A 135 -20.65 -1.00 -4.75
C GLY A 135 -20.13 -0.03 -5.82
N THR A 136 -18.85 0.30 -5.75
CA THR A 136 -18.22 1.25 -6.68
C THR A 136 -17.89 0.61 -8.02
N ASP A 137 -18.00 1.39 -9.11
CA ASP A 137 -17.46 1.01 -10.43
C ASP A 137 -15.99 1.47 -10.59
N ALA A 138 -15.47 2.28 -9.67
CA ALA A 138 -14.13 2.86 -9.74
C ALA A 138 -13.13 2.09 -8.86
N ASN A 139 -12.96 0.79 -9.10
CA ASN A 139 -12.10 -0.08 -8.29
C ASN A 139 -10.60 0.24 -8.41
N ARG A 140 -10.15 0.86 -9.49
CA ARG A 140 -8.74 1.00 -9.87
C ARG A 140 -8.01 -0.35 -9.82
N SER A 141 -8.69 -1.41 -10.23
CA SER A 141 -8.19 -2.78 -10.31
C SER A 141 -7.65 -3.10 -11.71
N TRP A 142 -7.05 -4.26 -11.84
CA TRP A 142 -6.61 -4.80 -13.12
C TRP A 142 -6.58 -6.33 -13.09
N ASN A 143 -7.34 -6.98 -13.96
CA ASN A 143 -7.43 -8.44 -14.04
C ASN A 143 -6.19 -9.13 -14.64
N VAL A 144 -5.17 -8.37 -15.03
CA VAL A 144 -3.89 -8.86 -15.62
C VAL A 144 -4.10 -9.67 -16.91
N GLY A 145 -5.27 -9.57 -17.55
CA GLY A 145 -5.57 -10.20 -18.82
C GLY A 145 -6.60 -11.32 -18.78
N ALA A 146 -7.08 -11.72 -17.58
CA ALA A 146 -8.17 -12.67 -17.45
C ALA A 146 -9.10 -12.23 -16.30
N GLU A 147 -10.41 -12.18 -16.56
CA GLU A 147 -11.39 -11.84 -15.52
C GLU A 147 -11.64 -13.05 -14.64
N GLY A 148 -11.44 -12.90 -13.32
CA GLY A 148 -11.58 -13.99 -12.35
C GLY A 148 -10.42 -14.98 -12.35
N ASP A 149 -10.67 -16.16 -11.80
CA ASP A 149 -9.67 -17.21 -11.70
C ASP A 149 -9.22 -17.72 -13.07
N THR A 150 -7.96 -18.15 -13.17
CA THR A 150 -7.36 -18.63 -14.41
C THR A 150 -6.30 -19.69 -14.15
N ASP A 151 -6.18 -20.64 -15.07
CA ASP A 151 -5.09 -21.64 -15.09
C ASP A 151 -3.85 -21.15 -15.84
N ASP A 152 -3.88 -19.94 -16.42
CA ASP A 152 -2.74 -19.34 -17.09
C ASP A 152 -1.63 -19.01 -16.07
N VAL A 153 -0.53 -19.75 -16.17
CA VAL A 153 0.58 -19.66 -15.21
C VAL A 153 1.29 -18.31 -15.23
N ASP A 154 1.33 -17.64 -16.39
CA ASP A 154 1.97 -16.32 -16.53
C ASP A 154 1.13 -15.22 -15.89
N ILE A 155 -0.21 -15.30 -16.06
CA ILE A 155 -1.14 -14.37 -15.41
C ILE A 155 -1.10 -14.57 -13.89
N ARG A 156 -1.15 -15.81 -13.41
CA ARG A 156 -1.07 -16.12 -11.98
C ARG A 156 0.23 -15.59 -11.37
N ALA A 157 1.38 -15.88 -11.99
CA ALA A 157 2.67 -15.40 -11.50
C ALA A 157 2.72 -13.85 -11.42
N LYS A 158 2.17 -13.15 -12.39
CA LYS A 158 2.08 -11.67 -12.35
C LYS A 158 1.16 -11.16 -11.24
N ARG A 159 0.02 -11.83 -11.00
CA ARG A 159 -0.88 -11.49 -9.89
C ARG A 159 -0.18 -11.63 -8.55
N GLU A 160 0.53 -12.75 -8.32
CA GLU A 160 1.30 -12.96 -7.09
C GLU A 160 2.36 -11.89 -6.89
N GLN A 161 3.11 -11.57 -7.94
CA GLN A 161 4.12 -10.51 -7.90
C GLN A 161 3.51 -9.14 -7.60
N LEU A 162 2.37 -8.79 -8.20
CA LEU A 162 1.66 -7.53 -7.93
C LEU A 162 1.15 -7.46 -6.48
N LYS A 163 0.59 -8.55 -5.93
CA LYS A 163 0.18 -8.60 -4.52
C LYS A 163 1.36 -8.30 -3.60
N LYS A 164 2.50 -8.94 -3.80
CA LYS A 164 3.73 -8.69 -3.04
C LYS A 164 4.22 -7.25 -3.20
N SER A 165 4.17 -6.70 -4.40
CA SER A 165 4.60 -5.33 -4.69
C SER A 165 3.71 -4.28 -4.01
N ILE A 166 2.39 -4.49 -4.01
CA ILE A 166 1.42 -3.66 -3.31
C ILE A 166 1.65 -3.72 -1.79
N LEU A 167 1.79 -4.92 -1.23
CA LEU A 167 2.06 -5.10 0.20
C LEU A 167 3.39 -4.47 0.62
N ALA A 168 4.45 -4.61 -0.20
CA ALA A 168 5.72 -3.94 0.04
C ALA A 168 5.57 -2.43 0.07
N THR A 169 4.78 -1.84 -0.84
CA THR A 169 4.50 -0.40 -0.85
C THR A 169 3.82 0.04 0.44
N VAL A 170 2.79 -0.69 0.91
CA VAL A 170 2.10 -0.37 2.18
C VAL A 170 3.05 -0.47 3.36
N MET A 171 3.83 -1.54 3.46
CA MET A 171 4.72 -1.78 4.60
C MET A 171 5.92 -0.84 4.64
N LEU A 172 6.36 -0.31 3.49
CA LEU A 172 7.52 0.58 3.38
C LEU A 172 7.16 2.07 3.30
N SER A 173 5.89 2.41 3.50
CA SER A 173 5.42 3.80 3.56
C SER A 173 5.40 4.32 5.01
N SER A 174 5.66 5.62 5.18
CA SER A 174 5.45 6.32 6.44
C SER A 174 3.96 6.39 6.78
N GLY A 175 3.60 6.29 8.05
CA GLY A 175 2.21 6.13 8.51
C GLY A 175 1.96 4.75 9.11
N VAL A 176 0.72 4.41 9.37
CA VAL A 176 0.31 3.13 9.98
C VAL A 176 -0.22 2.19 8.90
N PRO A 177 0.45 1.07 8.62
CA PRO A 177 -0.06 0.12 7.63
C PRO A 177 -1.30 -0.61 8.17
N MET A 178 -2.29 -0.76 7.32
CA MET A 178 -3.47 -1.59 7.54
C MET A 178 -3.62 -2.58 6.40
N MET A 179 -3.93 -3.82 6.73
CA MET A 179 -4.22 -4.90 5.80
C MET A 179 -5.50 -5.59 6.22
N THR A 180 -6.35 -5.95 5.28
CA THR A 180 -7.55 -6.73 5.56
C THR A 180 -7.16 -8.17 5.86
N MET A 181 -7.73 -8.74 6.93
CA MET A 181 -7.51 -10.14 7.30
C MET A 181 -7.85 -11.07 6.14
N GLY A 182 -6.91 -11.92 5.78
CA GLY A 182 -7.02 -12.85 4.66
C GLY A 182 -6.34 -12.38 3.37
N ASP A 183 -5.96 -11.11 3.25
CA ASP A 183 -5.17 -10.65 2.10
C ASP A 183 -3.81 -11.34 2.04
N GLU A 184 -3.21 -11.64 3.20
CA GLU A 184 -1.99 -12.44 3.33
C GLU A 184 -2.15 -13.89 2.86
N ASN A 185 -3.38 -14.35 2.75
CA ASN A 185 -3.72 -15.72 2.33
C ASN A 185 -4.49 -15.72 0.99
N SER A 186 -4.38 -14.67 0.21
CA SER A 186 -5.05 -14.53 -1.09
C SER A 186 -6.57 -14.73 -1.02
N ARG A 187 -7.23 -14.24 0.03
CA ARG A 187 -8.69 -14.31 0.15
C ARG A 187 -9.37 -13.62 -1.04
N SER A 188 -10.31 -14.29 -1.66
CA SER A 188 -11.17 -13.75 -2.71
C SER A 188 -12.62 -13.60 -2.24
N GLN A 189 -13.29 -12.60 -2.76
CA GLN A 189 -14.74 -12.43 -2.70
C GLN A 189 -15.37 -12.68 -4.08
N LEU A 190 -14.64 -13.37 -4.98
CA LEU A 190 -15.05 -13.72 -6.33
C LEU A 190 -15.54 -12.50 -7.14
N GLY A 191 -14.81 -11.38 -7.01
CA GLY A 191 -15.14 -10.13 -7.68
C GLY A 191 -16.28 -9.34 -7.04
N SER A 192 -16.82 -9.76 -5.89
CA SER A 192 -17.69 -8.89 -5.11
C SER A 192 -16.88 -7.80 -4.42
N ASN A 193 -17.23 -6.54 -4.67
CA ASN A 193 -16.65 -5.40 -3.99
C ASN A 193 -17.57 -4.79 -2.94
N ASN A 194 -18.67 -5.47 -2.61
CA ASN A 194 -19.61 -5.06 -1.57
C ASN A 194 -20.23 -6.28 -0.89
N ALA A 195 -19.45 -6.94 -0.06
CA ALA A 195 -19.74 -8.22 0.57
C ALA A 195 -20.55 -8.06 1.87
N TYR A 196 -21.74 -7.52 1.78
CA TYR A 196 -22.70 -7.46 2.89
C TYR A 196 -23.90 -8.39 2.63
N SER A 197 -24.85 -8.40 3.54
CA SER A 197 -26.06 -9.24 3.47
C SER A 197 -25.76 -10.74 3.42
N PHE A 198 -24.63 -11.15 4.00
CA PHE A 198 -24.30 -12.55 4.11
C PHE A 198 -25.35 -13.31 4.93
N SER A 199 -26.03 -14.25 4.30
CA SER A 199 -26.90 -15.21 4.97
C SER A 199 -26.35 -16.63 4.81
N PRO A 200 -26.04 -17.34 5.89
CA PRO A 200 -25.54 -18.71 5.79
C PRO A 200 -26.56 -19.67 5.17
N ASN A 201 -27.82 -19.26 5.07
CA ASN A 201 -28.91 -20.04 4.49
C ASN A 201 -29.21 -19.68 3.02
N HIS A 202 -28.49 -18.71 2.44
CA HIS A 202 -28.67 -18.36 1.04
C HIS A 202 -27.89 -19.33 0.15
N GLU A 203 -28.49 -19.77 -0.97
CA GLU A 203 -27.87 -20.71 -1.92
C GLU A 203 -26.46 -20.28 -2.35
N TRP A 204 -26.26 -18.97 -2.53
CA TRP A 204 -24.98 -18.36 -2.90
C TRP A 204 -23.91 -18.43 -1.82
N ASN A 205 -24.31 -18.63 -0.57
CA ASN A 205 -23.39 -18.73 0.58
C ASN A 205 -23.04 -20.19 0.88
N SER A 206 -23.48 -21.15 0.07
CA SER A 206 -23.11 -22.55 0.23
C SER A 206 -21.63 -22.75 -0.11
N ARG A 207 -20.98 -23.69 0.57
CA ARG A 207 -19.61 -24.10 0.25
C ARG A 207 -19.42 -24.53 -1.20
N GLU A 208 -20.47 -25.05 -1.82
CA GLU A 208 -20.45 -25.52 -3.19
C GLU A 208 -20.34 -24.37 -4.20
N ASN A 209 -20.95 -23.22 -3.91
CA ASN A 209 -20.96 -22.06 -4.82
C ASN A 209 -19.79 -21.09 -4.59
N PHE A 210 -19.25 -21.02 -3.34
CA PHE A 210 -18.24 -20.02 -2.96
C PHE A 210 -17.04 -20.62 -2.23
N GLY A 211 -16.81 -21.93 -2.28
CA GLY A 211 -15.70 -22.53 -1.53
C GLY A 211 -15.74 -22.26 -0.01
N GLY A 212 -16.92 -21.87 0.52
CA GLY A 212 -17.12 -21.49 1.92
C GLY A 212 -17.75 -20.10 2.11
N GLY A 213 -18.24 -19.45 1.06
CA GLY A 213 -18.82 -18.10 1.09
C GLY A 213 -17.74 -17.04 1.30
N TRP A 214 -18.07 -15.96 2.02
CA TRP A 214 -17.13 -14.92 2.39
C TRP A 214 -16.15 -15.34 3.51
N ALA A 215 -16.24 -16.55 3.99
CA ALA A 215 -15.38 -17.06 5.06
C ALA A 215 -13.93 -17.19 4.59
N LEU A 216 -13.00 -16.87 5.48
CA LEU A 216 -11.58 -17.11 5.23
C LEU A 216 -11.33 -18.63 5.14
N SER A 217 -10.74 -19.08 4.02
CA SER A 217 -10.21 -20.43 3.92
C SER A 217 -8.89 -20.55 4.69
N TRP A 218 -8.76 -21.63 5.45
CA TRP A 218 -7.52 -22.01 6.14
C TRP A 218 -6.71 -23.04 5.34
N ASP A 219 -7.20 -23.40 4.14
CA ASP A 219 -6.43 -24.25 3.25
C ASP A 219 -5.18 -23.50 2.77
N SER A 220 -4.07 -24.20 2.71
CA SER A 220 -2.78 -23.65 2.30
C SER A 220 -2.28 -24.32 1.03
N ASP A 221 -1.58 -23.55 0.22
CA ASP A 221 -0.80 -23.98 -0.91
C ASP A 221 0.49 -23.14 -0.98
N ASP A 222 1.39 -23.51 -1.86
CA ASP A 222 2.71 -22.86 -1.96
C ASP A 222 2.64 -21.35 -2.24
N GLU A 223 1.61 -20.87 -2.96
CA GLU A 223 1.43 -19.45 -3.28
C GLU A 223 0.96 -18.67 -2.05
N ARG A 224 0.03 -19.23 -1.29
CA ARG A 224 -0.47 -18.64 -0.04
C ARG A 224 0.58 -18.62 1.04
N GLU A 225 1.32 -19.71 1.21
CA GLU A 225 2.43 -19.76 2.17
C GLU A 225 3.49 -18.71 1.87
N ASP A 226 3.87 -18.55 0.60
CA ASP A 226 4.84 -17.55 0.17
C ASP A 226 4.35 -16.11 0.42
N LEU A 227 3.05 -15.85 0.27
CA LEU A 227 2.47 -14.53 0.57
C LEU A 227 2.45 -14.24 2.07
N VAL A 228 2.11 -15.23 2.91
CA VAL A 228 2.19 -15.13 4.37
C VAL A 228 3.64 -14.84 4.82
N GLU A 229 4.60 -15.58 4.28
CA GLU A 229 6.03 -15.35 4.54
C GLU A 229 6.50 -13.97 4.05
N THR A 230 5.97 -13.51 2.92
CA THR A 230 6.21 -12.16 2.39
C THR A 230 5.76 -11.08 3.38
N VAL A 231 4.54 -11.19 3.90
CA VAL A 231 4.03 -10.25 4.92
C VAL A 231 4.89 -10.28 6.18
N ALA A 232 5.29 -11.47 6.64
CA ALA A 232 6.17 -11.62 7.80
C ALA A 232 7.55 -10.99 7.56
N ALA A 233 8.14 -11.16 6.36
CA ALA A 233 9.42 -10.56 6.00
C ALA A 233 9.34 -9.03 5.93
N LEU A 234 8.33 -8.49 5.25
CA LEU A 234 8.09 -7.03 5.16
C LEU A 234 7.82 -6.41 6.53
N SER A 235 7.07 -7.09 7.40
CA SER A 235 6.82 -6.65 8.78
C SER A 235 8.13 -6.56 9.58
N ARG A 236 9.03 -7.54 9.43
CA ARG A 236 10.36 -7.50 10.06
C ARG A 236 11.22 -6.36 9.53
N ILE A 237 11.23 -6.13 8.21
CA ILE A 237 11.95 -5.00 7.60
C ILE A 237 11.42 -3.69 8.18
N ARG A 238 10.11 -3.49 8.20
CA ARG A 238 9.48 -2.31 8.78
C ARG A 238 9.85 -2.11 10.24
N ALA A 239 9.67 -3.13 11.08
CA ALA A 239 9.95 -3.06 12.51
C ALA A 239 11.43 -2.79 12.82
N THR A 240 12.34 -3.17 11.91
CA THR A 240 13.79 -2.98 12.11
C THR A 240 14.28 -1.64 11.61
N TYR A 241 13.76 -1.16 10.46
CA TYR A 241 14.38 -0.05 9.74
C TYR A 241 13.49 1.19 9.58
N MET A 242 12.21 1.13 9.99
CA MET A 242 11.26 2.24 9.79
C MET A 242 10.61 2.74 11.09
N VAL A 243 11.15 2.43 12.26
CA VAL A 243 10.54 2.83 13.53
C VAL A 243 10.46 4.36 13.64
N ASP A 244 11.56 5.06 13.40
CA ASP A 244 11.60 6.51 13.48
C ASP A 244 10.84 7.18 12.33
N ALA A 245 10.89 6.58 11.13
CA ALA A 245 10.17 7.05 9.96
C ALA A 245 8.64 6.95 10.08
N ALA A 246 8.13 6.15 11.02
CA ALA A 246 6.70 6.04 11.29
C ALA A 246 6.15 7.17 12.16
N GLU A 247 6.97 7.80 13.01
CA GLU A 247 6.53 8.74 14.05
C GLU A 247 6.61 10.22 13.63
N GLN A 248 7.54 10.56 12.75
CA GLN A 248 7.78 11.94 12.31
C GLN A 248 7.79 12.03 10.79
N PHE A 249 7.34 13.16 10.26
CA PHE A 249 7.51 13.42 8.84
C PHE A 249 8.98 13.58 8.48
N PHE A 250 9.34 13.06 7.32
CA PHE A 250 10.62 13.32 6.73
C PHE A 250 10.77 14.82 6.43
N THR A 251 11.95 15.36 6.72
CA THR A 251 12.28 16.77 6.44
C THR A 251 12.70 16.99 5.00
N GLY A 252 13.31 15.97 4.37
CA GLY A 252 13.95 16.10 3.07
C GLY A 252 15.17 17.03 3.08
N GLU A 253 15.62 17.47 4.26
CA GLU A 253 16.76 18.35 4.43
C GLU A 253 18.08 17.56 4.54
N VAL A 254 19.17 18.17 4.11
CA VAL A 254 20.50 17.55 4.18
C VAL A 254 21.05 17.70 5.60
N ASP A 255 21.23 16.58 6.29
CA ASP A 255 21.97 16.55 7.55
C ASP A 255 23.43 16.96 7.34
N GLN A 256 23.92 17.93 8.10
CA GLN A 256 25.23 18.52 7.90
C GLN A 256 26.38 17.58 8.24
N GLY A 257 26.16 16.61 9.12
CA GLY A 257 27.16 15.61 9.51
C GLY A 257 27.30 14.50 8.49
N THR A 258 26.17 13.94 8.08
CA THR A 258 26.13 12.79 7.16
C THR A 258 26.10 13.17 5.69
N LYS A 259 25.74 14.43 5.38
CA LYS A 259 25.52 14.94 4.01
C LYS A 259 24.39 14.20 3.25
N ARG A 260 23.48 13.56 3.95
CA ARG A 260 22.34 12.82 3.40
C ARG A 260 21.03 13.45 3.88
N LYS A 261 19.97 13.14 3.16
CA LYS A 261 18.58 13.40 3.54
C LYS A 261 17.99 12.19 4.27
N ASP A 262 17.06 12.44 5.16
CA ASP A 262 16.27 11.39 5.83
C ASP A 262 15.40 10.59 4.85
N LEU A 263 14.90 11.27 3.81
CA LEU A 263 14.24 10.68 2.63
C LEU A 263 14.76 11.37 1.37
N ALA A 264 15.21 10.59 0.40
CA ALA A 264 15.62 11.10 -0.91
C ALA A 264 15.06 10.23 -2.03
N TRP A 265 14.76 10.86 -3.17
CA TRP A 265 14.16 10.25 -4.34
C TRP A 265 15.17 10.22 -5.49
N PHE A 266 15.21 9.12 -6.24
CA PHE A 266 16.25 8.89 -7.24
C PHE A 266 15.66 8.59 -8.62
N ASP A 267 16.37 9.05 -9.64
CA ASP A 267 16.16 8.62 -11.02
C ASP A 267 16.87 7.27 -11.29
N ARG A 268 16.72 6.75 -12.51
CA ARG A 268 17.37 5.47 -12.90
C ARG A 268 18.90 5.52 -12.92
N ASN A 269 19.49 6.71 -12.96
CA ASN A 269 20.94 6.87 -12.96
C ASN A 269 21.54 6.97 -11.54
N GLY A 270 20.72 6.78 -10.50
CA GLY A 270 21.14 6.90 -9.10
C GLY A 270 21.39 8.34 -8.65
N LEU A 271 20.84 9.32 -9.36
CA LEU A 271 20.89 10.73 -9.03
C LEU A 271 19.58 11.17 -8.39
N GLU A 272 19.63 12.17 -7.50
CA GLU A 272 18.39 12.71 -6.93
C GLU A 272 17.48 13.26 -8.03
N MET A 273 16.18 13.00 -7.91
CA MET A 273 15.16 13.48 -8.84
C MET A 273 15.12 15.00 -8.90
N THR A 274 15.08 15.52 -10.10
CA THR A 274 14.95 16.95 -10.40
C THR A 274 13.47 17.34 -10.61
N THR A 275 13.20 18.64 -10.67
CA THR A 275 11.86 19.15 -11.04
C THR A 275 11.36 18.54 -12.37
N HIS A 276 12.25 18.33 -13.33
CA HIS A 276 11.89 17.72 -14.63
C HIS A 276 11.38 16.28 -14.44
N ASN A 277 12.06 15.48 -13.62
CA ASN A 277 11.61 14.11 -13.32
C ASN A 277 10.21 14.11 -12.64
N TRP A 278 9.98 15.02 -11.69
CA TRP A 278 8.67 15.13 -11.03
C TRP A 278 7.53 15.57 -11.94
N GLN A 279 7.83 16.29 -13.02
CA GLN A 279 6.85 16.74 -14.02
C GLN A 279 6.63 15.73 -15.15
N ASP A 280 7.45 14.69 -15.23
CA ASP A 280 7.30 13.65 -16.24
C ASP A 280 6.15 12.71 -15.88
N SER A 281 5.00 12.92 -16.53
CA SER A 281 3.81 12.09 -16.33
C SER A 281 3.95 10.68 -16.92
N SER A 282 5.00 10.39 -17.68
CA SER A 282 5.23 9.06 -18.24
C SER A 282 5.97 8.11 -17.29
N LEU A 283 6.54 8.62 -16.20
CA LEU A 283 7.27 7.80 -15.25
C LEU A 283 6.36 6.74 -14.59
N ARG A 284 6.84 5.49 -14.62
CA ARG A 284 6.22 4.33 -14.03
C ARG A 284 7.15 3.61 -13.04
N TYR A 285 8.13 4.30 -12.54
CA TYR A 285 9.02 3.81 -11.49
C TYR A 285 9.26 4.90 -10.45
N LEU A 286 9.56 4.48 -9.24
CA LEU A 286 9.91 5.36 -8.14
C LEU A 286 11.01 4.70 -7.33
N ALA A 287 12.15 5.39 -7.16
CA ALA A 287 13.22 4.91 -6.31
C ALA A 287 13.48 5.90 -5.18
N PHE A 288 13.70 5.39 -3.96
CA PHE A 288 13.93 6.25 -2.81
C PHE A 288 14.82 5.59 -1.76
N SER A 289 15.51 6.42 -0.96
CA SER A 289 16.20 5.95 0.23
C SER A 289 15.56 6.52 1.49
N ILE A 290 15.48 5.69 2.53
CA ILE A 290 15.05 6.06 3.87
C ILE A 290 16.24 5.86 4.81
N GLU A 291 16.54 6.88 5.62
CA GLU A 291 17.49 6.77 6.71
C GLU A 291 16.86 5.97 7.86
N ALA A 292 17.48 4.87 8.29
CA ALA A 292 16.99 4.07 9.41
C ALA A 292 17.81 4.35 10.68
N THR A 293 19.13 4.37 10.54
CA THR A 293 20.10 4.73 11.58
C THR A 293 21.28 5.42 10.91
N HIS A 294 22.19 6.01 11.68
CA HIS A 294 23.40 6.61 11.11
C HIS A 294 24.23 5.66 10.24
N ASN A 295 24.16 4.35 10.50
CA ASN A 295 24.94 3.33 9.80
C ASN A 295 24.15 2.49 8.80
N GLN A 296 22.84 2.59 8.80
CA GLN A 296 21.97 1.79 7.93
C GLN A 296 20.81 2.60 7.39
N GLY A 297 20.34 2.20 6.22
CA GLY A 297 19.14 2.73 5.58
C GLY A 297 18.55 1.72 4.62
N LEU A 298 17.44 2.06 4.03
CA LEU A 298 16.83 1.28 2.95
C LEU A 298 16.94 2.06 1.64
N PHE A 299 17.19 1.35 0.56
CA PHE A 299 16.97 1.85 -0.80
C PHE A 299 15.91 0.96 -1.44
N VAL A 300 14.83 1.57 -1.88
CA VAL A 300 13.64 0.89 -2.42
C VAL A 300 13.44 1.31 -3.86
N VAL A 301 13.20 0.35 -4.73
CA VAL A 301 12.83 0.60 -6.13
C VAL A 301 11.50 -0.04 -6.42
N LEU A 302 10.54 0.77 -6.87
CA LEU A 302 9.22 0.36 -7.34
C LEU A 302 9.23 0.51 -8.87
N ASN A 303 8.97 -0.56 -9.60
CA ASN A 303 8.82 -0.55 -11.05
C ASN A 303 7.42 -1.05 -11.42
N SER A 304 6.49 -0.16 -11.76
CA SER A 304 5.14 -0.52 -12.24
C SER A 304 5.04 -0.60 -13.76
N ASP A 305 6.16 -0.47 -14.48
CA ASP A 305 6.20 -0.63 -15.93
C ASP A 305 6.06 -2.09 -16.36
N HIS A 306 5.61 -2.30 -17.58
CA HIS A 306 5.51 -3.63 -18.21
C HIS A 306 6.85 -4.19 -18.68
N VAL A 307 7.94 -3.42 -18.52
CA VAL A 307 9.29 -3.80 -18.93
C VAL A 307 10.26 -3.73 -17.74
N GLN A 308 11.27 -4.56 -17.81
CA GLN A 308 12.43 -4.51 -16.92
C GLN A 308 13.20 -3.20 -17.13
N HIS A 309 13.65 -2.60 -16.05
CA HIS A 309 14.51 -1.42 -16.07
C HIS A 309 15.86 -1.65 -15.41
N GLN A 310 16.90 -1.03 -15.99
CA GLN A 310 18.20 -0.92 -15.34
C GLN A 310 18.23 0.33 -14.46
N PHE A 311 18.67 0.15 -13.21
CA PHE A 311 18.91 1.23 -12.26
C PHE A 311 20.35 1.23 -11.83
N THR A 312 20.89 2.41 -11.57
CA THR A 312 22.18 2.58 -10.91
C THR A 312 21.94 2.84 -9.43
N LEU A 313 22.59 2.08 -8.57
CA LEU A 313 22.54 2.34 -7.12
C LEU A 313 23.16 3.70 -6.80
N PRO A 314 22.66 4.41 -5.78
CA PRO A 314 23.24 5.67 -5.35
C PRO A 314 24.73 5.57 -5.07
N ASN A 315 25.44 6.70 -5.19
CA ASN A 315 26.88 6.77 -5.01
C ASN A 315 27.31 6.56 -3.55
N GLN A 316 28.61 6.60 -3.30
CA GLN A 316 29.21 6.32 -1.97
C GLN A 316 28.75 7.30 -0.86
N THR A 317 28.24 8.47 -1.19
CA THR A 317 27.65 9.37 -0.19
C THR A 317 26.50 8.70 0.55
N TRP A 318 25.73 7.83 -0.14
CA TRP A 318 24.55 7.16 0.39
C TRP A 318 24.88 5.84 1.11
N GLY A 319 25.96 5.16 0.74
CA GLY A 319 26.34 3.91 1.39
C GLY A 319 27.62 3.30 0.86
N ASN A 320 28.22 2.41 1.63
CA ASN A 320 29.43 1.67 1.25
C ASN A 320 29.11 0.33 0.57
N SER A 321 27.95 -0.24 0.87
CA SER A 321 27.43 -1.44 0.22
C SER A 321 25.90 -1.51 0.29
N PHE A 322 25.31 -2.22 -0.66
CA PHE A 322 23.90 -2.45 -0.82
C PHE A 322 23.62 -3.95 -0.87
N ARG A 323 22.78 -4.44 0.02
CA ARG A 323 22.41 -5.88 0.07
C ARG A 323 20.90 -6.00 -0.11
N THR A 324 20.45 -6.80 -1.10
CA THR A 324 19.00 -7.05 -1.23
C THR A 324 18.48 -7.74 0.02
N VAL A 325 17.33 -7.29 0.49
CA VAL A 325 16.61 -7.88 1.63
C VAL A 325 15.20 -8.30 1.26
N PHE A 326 14.72 -7.87 0.10
CA PHE A 326 13.43 -8.27 -0.46
C PHE A 326 13.42 -8.05 -1.98
N ASP A 327 12.78 -8.98 -2.70
CA ASP A 327 12.47 -8.87 -4.12
C ASP A 327 11.11 -9.55 -4.36
N SER A 328 10.13 -8.80 -4.87
CA SER A 328 8.77 -9.30 -5.07
C SER A 328 8.65 -10.37 -6.17
N THR A 329 9.69 -10.55 -7.00
CA THR A 329 9.74 -11.59 -8.03
C THR A 329 10.18 -12.95 -7.49
N ALA A 330 10.84 -12.97 -6.33
CA ALA A 330 11.31 -14.18 -5.70
C ALA A 330 10.31 -14.75 -4.69
N ARG A 331 10.31 -16.05 -4.51
CA ARG A 331 9.71 -16.68 -3.32
C ARG A 331 10.61 -16.41 -2.12
N ILE A 332 10.01 -16.17 -0.96
CA ILE A 332 10.79 -15.81 0.24
C ILE A 332 11.76 -16.93 0.65
N ASN A 333 11.34 -18.18 0.57
CA ASN A 333 12.17 -19.34 0.92
C ASN A 333 13.29 -19.62 -0.10
N GLU A 334 13.19 -19.11 -1.32
CA GLU A 334 14.18 -19.22 -2.39
C GLU A 334 15.03 -17.96 -2.55
N PHE A 335 14.70 -16.91 -1.80
CA PHE A 335 15.35 -15.61 -1.90
C PHE A 335 16.82 -15.67 -1.49
N SER A 336 17.70 -15.29 -2.41
CA SER A 336 19.15 -15.22 -2.19
C SER A 336 19.63 -13.77 -2.23
N PRO A 337 20.12 -13.21 -1.10
CA PRO A 337 20.60 -11.84 -1.07
C PRO A 337 21.77 -11.59 -2.04
N SER A 338 21.67 -10.51 -2.80
CA SER A 338 22.75 -9.98 -3.64
C SER A 338 23.47 -8.84 -2.93
N LEU A 339 24.80 -8.80 -3.03
CA LEU A 339 25.63 -7.71 -2.51
C LEU A 339 26.20 -6.90 -3.68
N LYS A 340 26.02 -5.60 -3.62
CA LYS A 340 26.45 -4.61 -4.63
C LYS A 340 27.23 -3.47 -3.99
N LYS A 341 28.03 -2.79 -4.83
CA LYS A 341 28.74 -1.57 -4.46
C LYS A 341 27.95 -0.34 -4.88
N PRO A 342 28.27 0.83 -4.31
CA PRO A 342 27.76 2.10 -4.82
C PRO A 342 27.99 2.24 -6.31
N SER A 343 27.03 2.80 -7.02
CA SER A 343 27.05 2.99 -8.47
C SER A 343 27.04 1.72 -9.33
N ASP A 344 26.91 0.54 -8.73
CA ASP A 344 26.64 -0.69 -9.50
C ASP A 344 25.27 -0.61 -10.18
N SER A 345 25.16 -1.24 -11.35
CA SER A 345 23.89 -1.43 -12.03
C SER A 345 23.13 -2.62 -11.44
N ILE A 346 21.82 -2.43 -11.28
CA ILE A 346 20.87 -3.47 -10.89
C ILE A 346 19.74 -3.55 -11.92
N SER A 347 19.19 -4.75 -12.08
CA SER A 347 18.01 -4.99 -12.90
C SER A 347 16.79 -5.12 -12.01
N VAL A 348 15.73 -4.39 -12.32
CA VAL A 348 14.44 -4.44 -11.61
C VAL A 348 13.38 -4.87 -12.61
N GLU A 349 12.78 -6.02 -12.38
CA GLU A 349 11.81 -6.63 -13.28
C GLU A 349 10.55 -5.76 -13.43
N ALA A 350 9.79 -6.04 -14.49
CA ALA A 350 8.49 -5.43 -14.70
C ALA A 350 7.57 -5.67 -13.49
N MET A 351 6.80 -4.67 -13.08
CA MET A 351 5.78 -4.76 -12.01
C MET A 351 6.32 -5.27 -10.67
N SER A 352 7.56 -4.91 -10.31
CA SER A 352 8.24 -5.45 -9.14
C SER A 352 8.76 -4.39 -8.18
N VAL A 353 9.07 -4.85 -6.97
CA VAL A 353 9.74 -4.10 -5.91
C VAL A 353 11.02 -4.79 -5.51
N GLN A 354 12.10 -4.03 -5.43
CA GLN A 354 13.34 -4.47 -4.77
C GLN A 354 13.64 -3.56 -3.58
N VAL A 355 14.05 -4.18 -2.47
CA VAL A 355 14.49 -3.49 -1.25
C VAL A 355 15.93 -3.86 -0.94
N TRP A 356 16.75 -2.84 -0.79
CA TRP A 356 18.18 -2.95 -0.52
C TRP A 356 18.49 -2.34 0.85
N LEU A 357 19.13 -3.10 1.70
CA LEU A 357 19.74 -2.58 2.92
C LEU A 357 21.03 -1.84 2.56
N ILE A 358 21.10 -0.60 2.94
CA ILE A 358 22.30 0.25 2.81
C ILE A 358 23.13 0.08 4.07
N ASN A 359 24.41 -0.30 3.91
CA ASN A 359 25.39 -0.27 4.99
C ASN A 359 26.41 0.86 4.75
N ARG A 360 26.78 1.54 5.82
CA ARG A 360 27.64 2.74 5.79
C ARG A 360 28.89 2.60 6.66
N SER A 361 28.99 1.49 7.37
CA SER A 361 30.18 1.13 8.15
C SER A 361 31.22 0.39 7.31
#